data_0cc4df799c7465c1db2488ab11c323c0
#
_entry.id   0cc4df799c7465c1db2488ab11c323c0
#
_cell.length_a   1.000
_cell.length_b   1.000
_cell.length_c   1.000
_cell.angle_alpha   90.00
_cell.angle_beta   90.00
_cell.angle_gamma   90.00
#
_symmetry.space_group_name_H-M   'P 1'
#
loop_
_entity.id
_entity.type
_entity.pdbx_description
1 polymer ?
#
loop_
_entity_poly.entity_id
_entity_poly.type
_entity_poly.pdbx_seq_one_letter_code
_entity_poly.pdbx_strand_id
1 'polypeptide(L)'
;SGASNEKDLRVLSECQDVIGIVKHTKKMDDGDYKFFLDVDKKYDFLLNDKNREKTDGFLVVEIVPKDQNIAGVYLPKSGDQVHIWGAWVTDKPKGWHEIHPAWKFVKQ
;
A
#
# COMPACT_ATOMS: atom_id res chain seq x y z
N SER A 1 -8.62 -9.04 5.36
CA SER A 1 -9.07 -8.56 4.06
C SER A 1 -9.49 -7.10 4.14
N GLY A 2 -9.53 -6.45 2.99
CA GLY A 2 -9.99 -5.07 2.93
C GLY A 2 -11.41 -4.89 3.44
N ALA A 3 -12.29 -5.86 3.14
CA ALA A 3 -13.69 -5.79 3.52
C ALA A 3 -13.90 -5.78 5.03
N SER A 4 -13.15 -6.59 5.77
CA SER A 4 -13.29 -6.66 7.23
C SER A 4 -12.77 -5.40 7.93
N ASN A 5 -11.96 -4.61 7.26
CA ASN A 5 -11.31 -3.42 7.82
C ASN A 5 -11.85 -2.11 7.27
N GLU A 6 -12.90 -2.14 6.44
CA GLU A 6 -13.42 -0.93 5.80
C GLU A 6 -13.79 0.16 6.79
N LYS A 7 -14.43 -0.20 7.91
CA LYS A 7 -14.82 0.76 8.94
C LYS A 7 -13.63 1.41 9.63
N ASP A 8 -12.45 0.79 9.54
CA ASP A 8 -11.23 1.30 10.13
C ASP A 8 -10.41 2.15 9.17
N LEU A 9 -10.89 2.32 7.95
CA LEU A 9 -10.21 3.08 6.91
C LEU A 9 -10.99 4.35 6.60
N ARG A 10 -10.27 5.47 6.52
CA ARG A 10 -10.84 6.73 6.02
C ARG A 10 -10.31 6.96 4.62
N VAL A 11 -11.18 7.00 3.63
CA VAL A 11 -10.77 7.20 2.24
C VAL A 11 -10.45 8.67 2.01
N LEU A 12 -9.22 8.94 1.57
CA LEU A 12 -8.75 10.27 1.19
C LEU A 12 -8.92 10.47 -0.32
N SER A 13 -8.67 9.41 -1.09
CA SER A 13 -8.92 9.40 -2.53
C SER A 13 -9.24 7.96 -2.95
N GLU A 14 -10.27 7.78 -3.77
CA GLU A 14 -10.65 6.45 -4.21
C GLU A 14 -9.67 5.87 -5.23
N CYS A 15 -8.95 6.72 -5.95
CA CYS A 15 -7.95 6.27 -6.92
C CYS A 15 -6.75 7.20 -6.88
N GLN A 16 -5.65 6.68 -6.38
CA GLN A 16 -4.39 7.40 -6.26
C GLN A 16 -3.26 6.54 -6.80
N ASP A 17 -2.38 7.13 -7.58
CA ASP A 17 -1.18 6.43 -8.02
C ASP A 17 0.00 6.79 -7.11
N VAL A 18 1.04 5.96 -7.17
CA VAL A 18 2.29 6.23 -6.48
C VAL A 18 3.41 5.42 -7.11
N ILE A 19 4.60 6.02 -7.19
CA ILE A 19 5.82 5.35 -7.66
C ILE A 19 6.80 5.28 -6.49
N GLY A 20 7.48 4.16 -6.35
CA GLY A 20 8.48 4.01 -5.31
C GLY A 20 9.18 2.66 -5.35
N ILE A 21 10.02 2.44 -4.33
CA ILE A 21 10.80 1.20 -4.17
C ILE A 21 10.17 0.36 -3.07
N VAL A 22 9.91 -0.91 -3.37
CA VAL A 22 9.30 -1.85 -2.42
C VAL A 22 10.28 -2.21 -1.32
N LYS A 23 9.81 -2.15 -0.07
CA LYS A 23 10.54 -2.52 1.13
C LYS A 23 9.70 -3.49 1.96
N HIS A 24 10.33 -4.45 2.61
CA HIS A 24 9.74 -5.26 3.70
C HIS A 24 8.38 -5.87 3.37
N THR A 25 8.36 -6.87 2.51
CA THR A 25 7.12 -7.57 2.15
C THR A 25 6.72 -8.58 3.22
N LYS A 26 5.41 -8.79 3.39
CA LYS A 26 4.88 -9.78 4.33
C LYS A 26 3.51 -10.26 3.87
N LYS A 27 3.28 -11.58 3.95
CA LYS A 27 1.95 -12.17 3.79
C LYS A 27 1.28 -12.16 5.16
N MET A 28 0.14 -11.49 5.25
CA MET A 28 -0.58 -11.37 6.52
C MET A 28 -1.44 -12.61 6.77
N ASP A 29 -1.86 -12.80 8.04
CA ASP A 29 -2.67 -13.96 8.43
C ASP A 29 -4.03 -13.99 7.71
N ASP A 30 -4.59 -12.83 7.40
CA ASP A 30 -5.86 -12.74 6.66
C ASP A 30 -5.69 -12.93 5.16
N GLY A 31 -4.48 -13.15 4.70
CA GLY A 31 -4.16 -13.37 3.29
C GLY A 31 -3.73 -12.12 2.54
N ASP A 32 -3.83 -10.94 3.12
CA ASP A 32 -3.36 -9.71 2.48
C ASP A 32 -1.85 -9.77 2.29
N TYR A 33 -1.37 -9.22 1.18
CA TYR A 33 0.05 -9.05 0.92
C TYR A 33 0.41 -7.60 1.24
N LYS A 34 1.23 -7.41 2.25
CA LYS A 34 1.59 -6.08 2.75
C LYS A 34 3.06 -5.78 2.44
N PHE A 35 3.33 -4.55 2.06
CA PHE A 35 4.71 -4.08 1.97
C PHE A 35 4.78 -2.59 2.27
N PHE A 36 5.99 -2.13 2.54
CA PHE A 36 6.28 -0.71 2.69
C PHE A 36 6.81 -0.20 1.34
N LEU A 37 6.50 1.04 1.02
CA LEU A 37 6.93 1.67 -0.21
C LEU A 37 7.71 2.94 0.11
N ASP A 38 8.96 2.98 -0.34
CA ASP A 38 9.78 4.18 -0.28
C ASP A 38 9.42 5.02 -1.50
N VAL A 39 8.56 6.01 -1.29
CA VAL A 39 7.92 6.73 -2.40
C VAL A 39 8.89 7.73 -3.04
N ASP A 40 8.74 7.94 -4.35
CA ASP A 40 9.42 9.03 -5.03
C ASP A 40 9.04 10.35 -4.36
N LYS A 41 9.97 11.29 -4.37
CA LYS A 41 9.79 12.57 -3.68
C LYS A 41 8.50 13.30 -4.04
N LYS A 42 8.09 13.24 -5.29
CA LYS A 42 6.85 13.92 -5.74
C LYS A 42 5.59 13.33 -5.12
N TYR A 43 5.68 12.15 -4.51
CA TYR A 43 4.56 11.49 -3.81
C TYR A 43 4.66 11.63 -2.29
N ASP A 44 5.58 12.44 -1.80
CA ASP A 44 5.78 12.64 -0.37
C ASP A 44 4.50 13.11 0.34
N PHE A 45 3.63 13.80 -0.39
CA PHE A 45 2.35 14.27 0.15
C PHE A 45 1.42 13.14 0.60
N LEU A 46 1.67 11.91 0.17
CA LEU A 46 0.85 10.76 0.58
C LEU A 46 1.12 10.35 2.02
N LEU A 47 2.25 10.74 2.57
CA LEU A 47 2.69 10.37 3.91
C LEU A 47 2.21 11.36 4.94
N ASN A 48 2.00 10.89 6.18
CA ASN A 48 1.75 11.78 7.31
C ASN A 48 2.78 11.54 8.42
N ASP A 49 2.61 12.23 9.55
CA ASP A 49 3.57 12.11 10.64
C ASP A 49 3.62 10.70 11.22
N LYS A 50 2.51 9.97 11.19
CA LYS A 50 2.51 8.59 11.69
C LYS A 50 3.29 7.64 10.79
N ASN A 51 3.32 7.87 9.49
CA ASN A 51 4.22 7.13 8.61
C ASN A 51 5.67 7.40 9.02
N ARG A 52 6.03 8.65 9.28
CA ARG A 52 7.39 9.02 9.67
C ARG A 52 7.79 8.42 10.99
N GLU A 53 6.86 8.38 11.96
CA GLU A 53 7.14 7.85 13.30
C GLU A 53 7.16 6.33 13.37
N LYS A 54 6.25 5.67 12.65
CA LYS A 54 6.00 4.23 12.85
C LYS A 54 6.44 3.32 11.71
N THR A 55 6.60 3.85 10.50
CA THR A 55 6.98 3.05 9.34
C THR A 55 8.23 3.59 8.65
N ASP A 56 9.09 4.27 9.39
CA ASP A 56 10.35 4.85 8.87
C ASP A 56 10.15 5.78 7.67
N GLY A 57 8.98 6.42 7.59
CA GLY A 57 8.67 7.32 6.50
C GLY A 57 8.20 6.61 5.23
N PHE A 58 7.88 5.32 5.32
CA PHE A 58 7.38 4.57 4.18
C PHE A 58 5.85 4.58 4.13
N LEU A 59 5.30 4.48 2.92
CA LEU A 59 3.87 4.29 2.72
C LEU A 59 3.56 2.80 2.89
N VAL A 60 2.45 2.50 3.56
CA VAL A 60 2.00 1.11 3.71
C VAL A 60 1.11 0.77 2.52
N VAL A 61 1.35 -0.39 1.89
CA VAL A 61 0.56 -0.86 0.75
C VAL A 61 0.06 -2.26 1.04
N GLU A 62 -1.23 -2.51 0.79
CA GLU A 62 -1.82 -3.83 0.97
C GLU A 62 -2.57 -4.26 -0.28
N ILE A 63 -2.31 -5.49 -0.69
CA ILE A 63 -2.99 -6.15 -1.81
C ILE A 63 -3.86 -7.23 -1.23
N VAL A 64 -5.18 -7.14 -1.45
CA VAL A 64 -6.12 -8.12 -0.91
C VAL A 64 -6.05 -9.43 -1.69
N PRO A 65 -6.48 -10.58 -1.08
CA PRO A 65 -6.31 -11.89 -1.71
C PRO A 65 -6.87 -12.01 -3.12
N LYS A 66 -8.03 -11.42 -3.40
CA LYS A 66 -8.65 -11.50 -4.73
C LYS A 66 -7.78 -10.90 -5.83
N ASP A 67 -6.92 -9.94 -5.49
CA ASP A 67 -6.06 -9.28 -6.45
C ASP A 67 -4.70 -9.96 -6.59
N GLN A 68 -4.42 -11.00 -5.82
CA GLN A 68 -3.15 -11.73 -5.83
C GLN A 68 -3.16 -12.96 -6.73
N ASN A 69 -4.34 -13.51 -7.00
CA ASN A 69 -4.48 -14.84 -7.63
C ASN A 69 -4.91 -14.77 -9.10
N ILE A 70 -4.82 -13.61 -9.71
CA ILE A 70 -5.12 -13.46 -11.14
C ILE A 70 -3.90 -13.92 -11.93
N ALA A 71 -4.11 -14.81 -12.90
CA ALA A 71 -3.02 -15.32 -13.73
C ALA A 71 -2.26 -14.16 -14.40
N GLY A 72 -0.94 -14.18 -14.32
CA GLY A 72 -0.10 -13.16 -14.92
C GLY A 72 0.06 -11.89 -14.09
N VAL A 73 -0.55 -11.82 -12.90
CA VAL A 73 -0.37 -10.67 -12.02
C VAL A 73 1.01 -10.72 -11.39
N TYR A 74 1.72 -9.60 -11.50
CA TYR A 74 3.01 -9.42 -10.85
C TYR A 74 2.78 -9.02 -9.39
N LEU A 75 3.40 -9.77 -8.45
CA LEU A 75 3.41 -9.35 -7.05
C LEU A 75 4.74 -8.66 -6.74
N PRO A 76 4.69 -7.42 -6.23
CA PRO A 76 5.91 -6.67 -5.91
C PRO A 76 6.81 -7.38 -4.92
N LYS A 77 8.12 -7.27 -5.12
CA LYS A 77 9.13 -7.86 -4.25
C LYS A 77 10.07 -6.78 -3.75
N SER A 78 10.66 -7.02 -2.57
CA SER A 78 11.61 -6.08 -1.98
C SER A 78 12.70 -5.69 -2.99
N GLY A 79 12.91 -4.39 -3.13
CA GLY A 79 13.88 -3.82 -4.07
C GLY A 79 13.30 -3.42 -5.42
N ASP A 80 12.09 -3.87 -5.75
CA ASP A 80 11.49 -3.51 -7.04
C ASP A 80 11.06 -2.05 -7.06
N GLN A 81 11.26 -1.40 -8.19
CA GLN A 81 10.65 -0.10 -8.45
C GLN A 81 9.30 -0.35 -9.11
N VAL A 82 8.25 0.23 -8.56
CA VAL A 82 6.89 -0.05 -9.01
C VAL A 82 6.08 1.22 -9.16
N HIS A 83 5.08 1.17 -10.04
CA HIS A 83 4.02 2.16 -10.13
C HIS A 83 2.72 1.46 -9.71
N ILE A 84 2.03 2.02 -8.75
CA ILE A 84 0.88 1.40 -8.08
C ILE A 84 -0.32 2.32 -8.15
N TRP A 85 -1.51 1.74 -8.28
CA TRP A 85 -2.79 2.45 -8.20
C TRP A 85 -3.66 1.77 -7.16
N GLY A 86 -4.33 2.56 -6.33
CA GLY A 86 -5.23 2.04 -5.32
C GLY A 86 -5.95 3.15 -4.57
N ALA A 87 -6.68 2.76 -3.53
CA ALA A 87 -7.35 3.71 -2.65
C ALA A 87 -6.33 4.27 -1.65
N TRP A 88 -6.25 5.59 -1.56
CA TRP A 88 -5.40 6.25 -0.58
C TRP A 88 -6.24 6.51 0.67
N VAL A 89 -5.80 5.96 1.80
CA VAL A 89 -6.61 5.92 3.01
C VAL A 89 -5.78 6.24 4.24
N THR A 90 -6.47 6.61 5.33
CA THR A 90 -5.91 6.62 6.68
C THR A 90 -6.37 5.33 7.37
N ASP A 91 -5.42 4.57 7.90
CA ASP A 91 -5.71 3.44 8.80
C ASP A 91 -5.98 4.07 10.17
N LYS A 92 -7.24 4.14 10.58
CA LYS A 92 -7.62 4.89 11.79
C LYS A 92 -6.94 4.36 13.05
N PRO A 93 -6.91 3.05 13.31
CA PRO A 93 -6.21 2.53 14.50
C PRO A 93 -4.72 2.84 14.53
N LYS A 94 -4.05 2.79 13.38
CA LYS A 94 -2.61 3.05 13.29
C LYS A 94 -2.28 4.53 13.17
N GLY A 95 -3.16 5.29 12.55
CA GLY A 95 -2.98 6.72 12.31
C GLY A 95 -2.20 7.05 11.04
N TRP A 96 -1.54 6.08 10.41
CA TRP A 96 -0.74 6.33 9.21
C TRP A 96 -1.56 6.22 7.92
N HIS A 97 -1.00 6.68 6.81
CA HIS A 97 -1.61 6.57 5.49
C HIS A 97 -1.17 5.29 4.78
N GLU A 98 -2.07 4.76 3.95
CA GLU A 98 -1.86 3.53 3.18
C GLU A 98 -2.44 3.66 1.78
N ILE A 99 -1.97 2.82 0.86
CA ILE A 99 -2.75 2.43 -0.31
C ILE A 99 -3.38 1.08 0.03
N HIS A 100 -4.70 1.03 0.17
CA HIS A 100 -5.41 -0.16 0.64
C HIS A 100 -6.85 -0.17 0.11
N PRO A 101 -7.19 -1.05 -0.83
CA PRO A 101 -6.31 -1.97 -1.51
C PRO A 101 -5.56 -1.31 -2.67
N ALA A 102 -4.41 -1.85 -3.02
CA ALA A 102 -3.78 -1.62 -4.31
C ALA A 102 -4.33 -2.66 -5.28
N TRP A 103 -4.83 -2.21 -6.43
CA TRP A 103 -5.44 -3.13 -7.41
C TRP A 103 -4.70 -3.20 -8.73
N LYS A 104 -3.77 -2.29 -8.97
CA LYS A 104 -2.93 -2.32 -10.17
C LYS A 104 -1.51 -1.96 -9.79
N PHE A 105 -0.55 -2.75 -10.27
CA PHE A 105 0.86 -2.52 -9.97
C PHE A 105 1.68 -2.97 -11.18
N VAL A 106 2.62 -2.11 -11.56
CA VAL A 106 3.46 -2.32 -12.73
C VAL A 106 4.91 -2.16 -12.28
N LYS A 107 5.74 -3.15 -12.58
CA LYS A 107 7.17 -3.06 -12.30
C LYS A 107 7.80 -2.09 -13.32
N GLN A 108 8.58 -1.18 -12.79
CA GLN A 108 9.29 -0.20 -13.62
C GLN A 108 10.57 -0.75 -14.19
#